data_645316c1c391e4dc1e90fe933423e2ab
#
_entry.id   645316c1c391e4dc1e90fe933423e2ab
#
_cell.length_a   1.000
_cell.length_b   1.000
_cell.length_c   1.000
_cell.angle_alpha   90.00
_cell.angle_beta   90.00
_cell.angle_gamma   90.00
#
_symmetry.space_group_name_H-M   'P 1'
#
loop_
_entity.id
_entity.type
_entity.pdbx_description
1 polymer ?
#
loop_
_entity_poly.entity_id
_entity_poly.type
_entity_poly.pdbx_seq_one_letter_code
_entity_poly.pdbx_strand_id
1 'polypeptide(L)'
;MPALREEAKRLMKEGLTRTYLDAVLWALTATPKLVLEPEWTTLGSVLIGRDKDLSMEEHDQYFEAWRSQMDGWGVCDAHASEAHFVRERREGWQKKLLTWLVELNATLPSSVWKARVALVVILAHYKDRQYLGWACLMLEHPSIERALKAYEAANALAKPAKVNGTGGNFESGEGYYLSMVVAWCWTVFYVLDPEHVRARVVALTKENRLDAQTALRLVSKVRDSLAISDEEKALLRQEVKDTLKAIAAEELDKK
;
A
#
# COMPACT_ATOMS: atom_id res chain seq x y z
N MET A 1 -15.95 -4.72 -11.25
CA MET A 1 -16.31 -3.70 -10.20
C MET A 1 -17.77 -3.20 -10.26
N PRO A 2 -18.37 -2.73 -11.40
CA PRO A 2 -19.78 -2.27 -11.37
C PRO A 2 -20.75 -3.33 -10.87
N ALA A 3 -20.70 -4.55 -11.41
CA ALA A 3 -21.59 -5.66 -11.01
C ALA A 3 -21.47 -6.01 -9.51
N LEU A 4 -20.26 -6.03 -8.95
CA LEU A 4 -20.05 -6.30 -7.54
C LEU A 4 -20.64 -5.21 -6.63
N ARG A 5 -20.57 -3.94 -7.08
CA ARG A 5 -21.19 -2.84 -6.35
C ARG A 5 -22.73 -2.89 -6.38
N GLU A 6 -23.32 -3.31 -7.48
CA GLU A 6 -24.77 -3.52 -7.55
C GLU A 6 -25.22 -4.69 -6.66
N GLU A 7 -24.47 -5.79 -6.65
CA GLU A 7 -24.74 -6.91 -5.74
C GLU A 7 -24.58 -6.50 -4.27
N ALA A 8 -23.55 -5.74 -3.92
CA ALA A 8 -23.38 -5.19 -2.58
C ALA A 8 -24.58 -4.31 -2.17
N LYS A 9 -25.06 -3.44 -3.06
CA LYS A 9 -26.25 -2.62 -2.80
C LYS A 9 -27.48 -3.47 -2.55
N ARG A 10 -27.67 -4.56 -3.32
CA ARG A 10 -28.77 -5.49 -3.13
C ARG A 10 -28.71 -6.13 -1.74
N LEU A 11 -27.55 -6.71 -1.37
CA LEU A 11 -27.36 -7.36 -0.07
C LEU A 11 -27.58 -6.40 1.10
N MET A 12 -27.04 -5.18 1.02
CA MET A 12 -27.28 -4.13 2.04
C MET A 12 -28.76 -3.77 2.16
N LYS A 13 -29.45 -3.56 1.02
CA LYS A 13 -30.89 -3.25 1.00
C LYS A 13 -31.74 -4.37 1.60
N GLU A 14 -31.35 -5.62 1.42
CA GLU A 14 -32.05 -6.80 1.96
C GLU A 14 -31.63 -7.13 3.41
N GLY A 15 -30.71 -6.38 4.01
CA GLY A 15 -30.20 -6.62 5.37
C GLY A 15 -29.35 -7.89 5.48
N LEU A 16 -28.77 -8.36 4.38
CA LEU A 16 -28.05 -9.63 4.31
C LEU A 16 -26.53 -9.51 4.50
N THR A 17 -26.00 -8.31 4.78
CA THR A 17 -24.56 -8.08 4.93
C THR A 17 -23.93 -8.98 5.98
N ARG A 18 -24.46 -9.00 7.21
CA ARG A 18 -23.95 -9.86 8.30
C ARG A 18 -24.01 -11.32 7.93
N THR A 19 -25.15 -11.77 7.41
CA THR A 19 -25.33 -13.16 6.97
C THR A 19 -24.29 -13.58 5.95
N TYR A 20 -24.01 -12.72 4.97
CA TYR A 20 -22.96 -12.97 3.95
C TYR A 20 -21.57 -13.04 4.59
N LEU A 21 -21.19 -12.04 5.38
CA LEU A 21 -19.86 -11.96 5.98
C LEU A 21 -19.60 -13.14 6.94
N ASP A 22 -20.57 -13.44 7.79
CA ASP A 22 -20.47 -14.56 8.75
C ASP A 22 -20.38 -15.91 8.04
N ALA A 23 -21.17 -16.12 6.99
CA ALA A 23 -21.14 -17.36 6.21
C ALA A 23 -19.77 -17.56 5.53
N VAL A 24 -19.19 -16.51 4.96
CA VAL A 24 -17.86 -16.58 4.33
C VAL A 24 -16.77 -16.83 5.38
N LEU A 25 -16.76 -16.12 6.49
CA LEU A 25 -15.78 -16.30 7.56
C LEU A 25 -15.90 -17.69 8.20
N TRP A 26 -17.13 -18.20 8.37
CA TRP A 26 -17.35 -19.57 8.82
C TRP A 26 -16.79 -20.60 7.83
N ALA A 27 -17.05 -20.44 6.53
CA ALA A 27 -16.53 -21.33 5.49
C ALA A 27 -14.99 -21.36 5.48
N LEU A 28 -14.35 -20.22 5.63
CA LEU A 28 -12.88 -20.11 5.73
C LEU A 28 -12.33 -20.84 6.97
N THR A 29 -13.06 -20.77 8.09
CA THR A 29 -12.67 -21.47 9.32
C THR A 29 -12.90 -22.99 9.20
N ALA A 30 -14.03 -23.40 8.62
CA ALA A 30 -14.38 -24.81 8.44
C ALA A 30 -13.52 -25.51 7.38
N THR A 31 -12.95 -24.76 6.43
CA THR A 31 -12.17 -25.29 5.32
C THR A 31 -10.83 -24.53 5.21
N PRO A 32 -9.80 -24.90 5.99
CA PRO A 32 -8.55 -24.14 6.08
C PRO A 32 -7.76 -23.97 4.77
N LYS A 33 -8.10 -24.74 3.73
CA LYS A 33 -7.50 -24.64 2.39
C LYS A 33 -8.40 -23.91 1.39
N LEU A 34 -9.53 -23.38 1.84
CA LEU A 34 -10.41 -22.60 0.98
C LEU A 34 -9.71 -21.29 0.60
N VAL A 35 -9.57 -21.06 -0.69
CA VAL A 35 -9.13 -19.80 -1.26
C VAL A 35 -10.35 -19.12 -1.86
N LEU A 36 -10.61 -17.90 -1.42
CA LEU A 36 -11.70 -17.11 -1.98
C LEU A 36 -11.29 -16.55 -3.33
N GLU A 37 -12.18 -16.65 -4.32
CA GLU A 37 -12.01 -15.90 -5.56
C GLU A 37 -12.01 -14.40 -5.27
N PRO A 38 -11.23 -13.61 -6.04
CA PRO A 38 -11.08 -12.16 -5.83
C PRO A 38 -12.40 -11.39 -5.80
N GLU A 39 -13.42 -11.88 -6.53
CA GLU A 39 -14.76 -11.28 -6.55
C GLU A 39 -15.46 -11.40 -5.20
N TRP A 40 -15.39 -12.53 -4.53
CA TRP A 40 -15.99 -12.72 -3.20
C TRP A 40 -15.28 -11.87 -2.16
N THR A 41 -13.94 -11.84 -2.23
CA THR A 41 -13.13 -11.01 -1.35
C THR A 41 -13.45 -9.53 -1.53
N THR A 42 -13.60 -9.08 -2.78
CA THR A 42 -13.95 -7.69 -3.11
C THR A 42 -15.38 -7.35 -2.68
N LEU A 43 -16.34 -8.26 -2.89
CA LEU A 43 -17.73 -8.05 -2.46
C LEU A 43 -17.81 -7.85 -0.94
N GLY A 44 -17.17 -8.73 -0.15
CA GLY A 44 -17.08 -8.55 1.29
C GLY A 44 -16.45 -7.23 1.71
N SER A 45 -15.38 -6.82 1.02
CA SER A 45 -14.72 -5.54 1.27
C SER A 45 -15.65 -4.33 1.04
N VAL A 46 -16.47 -4.35 -0.02
CA VAL A 46 -17.48 -3.31 -0.29
C VAL A 46 -18.55 -3.29 0.79
N LEU A 47 -19.05 -4.45 1.21
CA LEU A 47 -20.06 -4.57 2.27
C LEU A 47 -19.50 -4.04 3.59
N ILE A 48 -18.33 -4.50 4.02
CA ILE A 48 -17.67 -4.03 5.25
C ILE A 48 -17.44 -2.52 5.22
N GLY A 49 -17.06 -1.97 4.08
CA GLY A 49 -16.68 -0.57 4.00
C GLY A 49 -17.85 0.41 3.87
N ARG A 50 -19.03 -0.04 3.44
CA ARG A 50 -20.13 0.84 3.01
C ARG A 50 -21.46 0.63 3.70
N ASP A 51 -21.67 -0.51 4.34
CA ASP A 51 -22.93 -0.79 5.00
C ASP A 51 -23.07 0.05 6.29
N LYS A 52 -24.01 0.97 6.28
CA LYS A 52 -24.27 1.87 7.40
C LYS A 52 -25.02 1.21 8.56
N ASP A 53 -25.58 0.02 8.35
CA ASP A 53 -26.26 -0.75 9.37
C ASP A 53 -25.29 -1.57 10.24
N LEU A 54 -24.01 -1.66 9.82
CA LEU A 54 -22.95 -2.19 10.67
C LEU A 54 -22.58 -1.16 11.74
N SER A 55 -22.46 -1.60 12.98
CA SER A 55 -21.86 -0.79 14.04
C SER A 55 -20.36 -0.57 13.75
N MET A 56 -19.79 0.44 14.41
CA MET A 56 -18.35 0.72 14.24
C MET A 56 -17.46 -0.43 14.73
N GLU A 57 -17.90 -1.16 15.74
CA GLU A 57 -17.26 -2.35 16.26
C GLU A 57 -17.31 -3.49 15.24
N GLU A 58 -18.45 -3.68 14.57
CA GLU A 58 -18.62 -4.68 13.52
C GLU A 58 -17.75 -4.34 12.30
N HIS A 59 -17.69 -3.08 11.86
CA HIS A 59 -16.75 -2.64 10.83
C HIS A 59 -15.32 -3.03 11.18
N ASP A 60 -14.86 -2.72 12.39
CA ASP A 60 -13.50 -3.03 12.85
C ASP A 60 -13.24 -4.55 12.89
N GLN A 61 -14.18 -5.34 13.40
CA GLN A 61 -14.06 -6.79 13.51
C GLN A 61 -14.03 -7.47 12.14
N TYR A 62 -14.99 -7.15 11.27
CA TYR A 62 -15.03 -7.72 9.92
C TYR A 62 -13.82 -7.29 9.10
N PHE A 63 -13.41 -6.02 9.19
CA PHE A 63 -12.25 -5.53 8.45
C PHE A 63 -10.98 -6.28 8.85
N GLU A 64 -10.75 -6.50 10.14
CA GLU A 64 -9.59 -7.23 10.64
C GLU A 64 -9.62 -8.70 10.25
N ALA A 65 -10.76 -9.35 10.38
CA ALA A 65 -10.93 -10.75 9.98
C ALA A 65 -10.72 -10.92 8.47
N TRP A 66 -11.28 -10.01 7.66
CA TRP A 66 -11.15 -10.03 6.20
C TRP A 66 -9.73 -9.74 5.73
N ARG A 67 -9.02 -8.85 6.41
CA ARG A 67 -7.61 -8.53 6.12
C ARG A 67 -6.71 -9.77 6.12
N SER A 68 -7.02 -10.75 6.95
CA SER A 68 -6.24 -11.99 7.01
C SER A 68 -6.29 -12.81 5.71
N GLN A 69 -7.29 -12.57 4.85
CA GLN A 69 -7.50 -13.26 3.57
C GLN A 69 -6.85 -12.53 2.38
N MET A 70 -6.14 -11.42 2.63
CA MET A 70 -5.51 -10.65 1.56
C MET A 70 -4.23 -11.33 1.09
N ASP A 71 -4.20 -11.77 -0.15
CA ASP A 71 -3.09 -12.52 -0.78
C ASP A 71 -2.59 -11.90 -2.10
N GLY A 72 -3.15 -10.76 -2.49
CA GLY A 72 -2.79 -10.07 -3.71
C GLY A 72 -3.07 -8.56 -3.68
N TRP A 73 -2.39 -7.82 -4.55
CA TRP A 73 -2.48 -6.36 -4.57
C TRP A 73 -3.90 -5.85 -4.86
N GLY A 74 -4.62 -6.48 -5.79
CA GLY A 74 -5.96 -6.04 -6.20
C GLY A 74 -6.98 -6.12 -5.08
N VAL A 75 -6.98 -7.23 -4.33
CA VAL A 75 -7.89 -7.42 -3.19
C VAL A 75 -7.49 -6.52 -2.01
N CYS A 76 -6.18 -6.35 -1.75
CA CYS A 76 -5.69 -5.41 -0.73
C CYS A 76 -6.14 -3.98 -1.00
N ASP A 77 -5.97 -3.51 -2.25
CA ASP A 77 -6.30 -2.15 -2.64
C ASP A 77 -7.82 -1.92 -2.60
N ALA A 78 -8.62 -2.89 -3.04
CA ALA A 78 -10.07 -2.84 -2.95
C ALA A 78 -10.51 -2.76 -1.48
N HIS A 79 -10.03 -3.68 -0.63
CA HIS A 79 -10.37 -3.74 0.79
C HIS A 79 -10.06 -2.42 1.51
N ALA A 80 -8.84 -1.94 1.36
CA ALA A 80 -8.40 -0.71 2.00
C ALA A 80 -9.13 0.54 1.49
N SER A 81 -9.34 0.64 0.16
CA SER A 81 -10.00 1.81 -0.44
C SER A 81 -11.48 1.92 -0.10
N GLU A 82 -12.16 0.78 0.09
CA GLU A 82 -13.58 0.74 0.46
C GLU A 82 -13.83 1.00 1.96
N ALA A 83 -12.81 1.03 2.81
CA ALA A 83 -12.92 1.24 4.27
C ALA A 83 -13.32 2.67 4.64
N HIS A 84 -14.47 3.16 4.13
CA HIS A 84 -14.91 4.55 4.30
C HIS A 84 -15.14 4.93 5.76
N PHE A 85 -15.56 3.99 6.61
CA PHE A 85 -15.78 4.18 8.04
C PHE A 85 -14.50 4.64 8.79
N VAL A 86 -13.30 4.35 8.27
CA VAL A 86 -12.04 4.83 8.85
C VAL A 86 -11.99 6.36 8.90
N ARG A 87 -12.60 7.07 7.94
CA ARG A 87 -12.59 8.54 7.89
C ARG A 87 -13.25 9.18 9.10
N GLU A 88 -14.23 8.52 9.70
CA GLU A 88 -14.94 9.02 10.88
C GLU A 88 -14.15 8.78 12.18
N ARG A 89 -13.16 7.88 12.14
CA ARG A 89 -12.36 7.46 13.32
C ARG A 89 -10.86 7.47 13.08
N ARG A 90 -10.36 8.36 12.23
CA ARG A 90 -8.95 8.40 11.80
C ARG A 90 -7.96 8.32 12.96
N GLU A 91 -8.17 9.10 14.02
CA GLU A 91 -7.26 9.13 15.17
C GLU A 91 -7.20 7.78 15.89
N GLY A 92 -8.34 7.14 16.11
CA GLY A 92 -8.41 5.81 16.71
C GLY A 92 -7.72 4.73 15.86
N TRP A 93 -7.73 4.91 14.54
CA TRP A 93 -7.11 3.97 13.59
C TRP A 93 -5.60 4.14 13.44
N GLN A 94 -5.03 5.28 13.79
CA GLN A 94 -3.57 5.53 13.67
C GLN A 94 -2.74 4.46 14.39
N LYS A 95 -3.12 4.12 15.62
CA LYS A 95 -2.43 3.08 16.39
C LYS A 95 -2.53 1.69 15.74
N LYS A 96 -3.71 1.33 15.24
CA LYS A 96 -3.95 0.06 14.54
C LYS A 96 -3.09 -0.05 13.28
N LEU A 97 -3.07 0.99 12.46
CA LEU A 97 -2.26 1.04 11.24
C LEU A 97 -0.76 0.95 11.54
N LEU A 98 -0.29 1.63 12.60
CA LEU A 98 1.09 1.50 13.06
C LEU A 98 1.41 0.05 13.46
N THR A 99 0.54 -0.60 14.23
CA THR A 99 0.73 -2.01 14.63
C THR A 99 0.90 -2.91 13.40
N TRP A 100 0.08 -2.73 12.38
CA TRP A 100 0.18 -3.52 11.15
C TRP A 100 1.48 -3.29 10.37
N LEU A 101 2.03 -2.06 10.41
CA LEU A 101 3.35 -1.79 9.81
C LEU A 101 4.49 -2.39 10.64
N VAL A 102 4.37 -2.40 11.97
CA VAL A 102 5.35 -3.05 12.86
C VAL A 102 5.40 -4.57 12.62
N GLU A 103 4.27 -5.20 12.30
CA GLU A 103 4.17 -6.62 11.96
C GLU A 103 4.84 -6.98 10.61
N LEU A 104 5.25 -5.99 9.81
CA LEU A 104 5.87 -6.23 8.51
C LEU A 104 7.18 -6.99 8.65
N ASN A 105 7.20 -8.20 8.10
CA ASN A 105 8.36 -9.09 8.05
C ASN A 105 8.61 -9.50 6.59
N ALA A 106 9.75 -9.11 6.06
CA ALA A 106 10.13 -9.38 4.67
C ALA A 106 10.22 -10.88 4.32
N THR A 107 10.40 -11.76 5.32
CA THR A 107 10.46 -13.21 5.10
C THR A 107 9.09 -13.88 5.03
N LEU A 108 8.02 -13.14 5.34
CA LEU A 108 6.64 -13.63 5.37
C LEU A 108 5.78 -12.89 4.32
N PRO A 109 5.50 -13.48 3.15
CA PRO A 109 4.69 -12.85 2.10
C PRO A 109 3.35 -12.28 2.62
N SER A 110 2.66 -13.03 3.48
CA SER A 110 1.39 -12.59 4.06
C SER A 110 1.50 -11.28 4.86
N SER A 111 2.66 -10.98 5.47
CA SER A 111 2.86 -9.74 6.21
C SER A 111 2.97 -8.53 5.27
N VAL A 112 3.47 -8.74 4.05
CA VAL A 112 3.56 -7.69 3.02
C VAL A 112 2.17 -7.27 2.57
N TRP A 113 1.28 -8.22 2.33
CA TRP A 113 -0.10 -7.91 1.94
C TRP A 113 -0.86 -7.19 3.06
N LYS A 114 -0.67 -7.60 4.31
CA LYS A 114 -1.24 -6.90 5.47
C LYS A 114 -0.71 -5.47 5.60
N ALA A 115 0.60 -5.26 5.46
CA ALA A 115 1.20 -3.93 5.46
C ALA A 115 0.72 -3.09 4.27
N ARG A 116 0.51 -3.72 3.08
CA ARG A 116 -0.08 -3.05 1.93
C ARG A 116 -1.47 -2.52 2.23
N VAL A 117 -2.33 -3.31 2.90
CA VAL A 117 -3.65 -2.83 3.34
C VAL A 117 -3.50 -1.58 4.22
N ALA A 118 -2.58 -1.58 5.20
CA ALA A 118 -2.33 -0.42 6.04
C ALA A 118 -1.92 0.81 5.22
N LEU A 119 -0.97 0.66 4.30
CA LEU A 119 -0.48 1.74 3.46
C LEU A 119 -1.57 2.29 2.51
N VAL A 120 -2.41 1.42 1.94
CA VAL A 120 -3.52 1.86 1.08
C VAL A 120 -4.62 2.53 1.91
N VAL A 121 -4.90 2.08 3.14
CA VAL A 121 -5.79 2.82 4.06
C VAL A 121 -5.24 4.23 4.32
N ILE A 122 -3.93 4.36 4.57
CA ILE A 122 -3.30 5.66 4.79
C ILE A 122 -3.46 6.56 3.56
N LEU A 123 -3.11 6.09 2.37
CA LEU A 123 -3.22 6.91 1.16
C LEU A 123 -4.67 7.24 0.75
N ALA A 124 -5.63 6.38 1.07
CA ALA A 124 -7.02 6.58 0.68
C ALA A 124 -7.81 7.47 1.64
N HIS A 125 -7.51 7.38 2.93
CA HIS A 125 -8.33 7.97 3.99
C HIS A 125 -7.63 9.05 4.83
N TYR A 126 -6.30 9.25 4.68
CA TYR A 126 -5.52 10.27 5.39
C TYR A 126 -4.90 11.32 4.44
N LYS A 127 -5.41 11.45 3.23
CA LYS A 127 -4.94 12.41 2.22
C LYS A 127 -5.42 13.85 2.48
N ASP A 128 -5.17 14.34 3.69
CA ASP A 128 -5.48 15.70 4.13
C ASP A 128 -4.22 16.31 4.74
N ARG A 129 -4.02 17.63 4.58
CA ARG A 129 -2.82 18.33 5.09
C ARG A 129 -2.60 18.14 6.59
N GLN A 130 -3.69 18.07 7.39
CA GLN A 130 -3.59 17.87 8.84
C GLN A 130 -2.97 16.51 9.23
N TYR A 131 -3.05 15.50 8.37
CA TYR A 131 -2.47 14.17 8.61
C TYR A 131 -1.15 13.95 7.88
N LEU A 132 -0.69 14.90 7.05
CA LEU A 132 0.50 14.74 6.21
C LEU A 132 1.74 14.36 7.02
N GLY A 133 2.00 15.08 8.12
CA GLY A 133 3.15 14.80 8.98
C GLY A 133 3.12 13.39 9.55
N TRP A 134 1.96 12.96 10.06
CA TRP A 134 1.79 11.59 10.56
C TRP A 134 1.93 10.55 9.44
N ALA A 135 1.34 10.77 8.28
CA ALA A 135 1.44 9.86 7.14
C ALA A 135 2.88 9.70 6.65
N CYS A 136 3.65 10.79 6.60
CA CYS A 136 5.08 10.74 6.29
C CYS A 136 5.84 9.88 7.31
N LEU A 137 5.61 10.07 8.62
CA LEU A 137 6.24 9.24 9.66
C LEU A 137 5.90 7.75 9.50
N MET A 138 4.68 7.43 9.06
CA MET A 138 4.30 6.04 8.78
C MET A 138 5.08 5.45 7.60
N LEU A 139 5.28 6.24 6.52
CA LEU A 139 6.08 5.81 5.36
C LEU A 139 7.58 5.70 5.67
N GLU A 140 8.06 6.42 6.67
CA GLU A 140 9.44 6.38 7.15
C GLU A 140 9.67 5.35 8.25
N HIS A 141 8.66 4.53 8.56
CA HIS A 141 8.77 3.57 9.65
C HIS A 141 9.90 2.56 9.36
N PRO A 142 10.77 2.26 10.36
CA PRO A 142 11.94 1.38 10.16
C PRO A 142 11.60 -0.02 9.64
N SER A 143 10.38 -0.51 9.87
CA SER A 143 9.94 -1.81 9.32
C SER A 143 9.82 -1.78 7.80
N ILE A 144 9.37 -0.66 7.21
CA ILE A 144 9.31 -0.48 5.75
C ILE A 144 10.72 -0.46 5.18
N GLU A 145 11.61 0.36 5.77
CA GLU A 145 13.01 0.43 5.37
C GLU A 145 13.68 -0.94 5.38
N ARG A 146 13.57 -1.67 6.51
CA ARG A 146 14.15 -3.03 6.62
C ARG A 146 13.58 -3.99 5.58
N ALA A 147 12.28 -3.94 5.32
CA ALA A 147 11.64 -4.81 4.34
C ALA A 147 12.09 -4.49 2.92
N LEU A 148 12.17 -3.22 2.53
CA LEU A 148 12.64 -2.79 1.22
C LEU A 148 14.10 -3.22 1.00
N LYS A 149 14.97 -3.01 1.97
CA LYS A 149 16.39 -3.45 1.90
C LYS A 149 16.53 -4.97 1.79
N ALA A 150 15.72 -5.73 2.51
CA ALA A 150 15.73 -7.19 2.41
C ALA A 150 15.31 -7.67 1.01
N TYR A 151 14.33 -7.02 0.39
CA TYR A 151 13.92 -7.32 -0.97
C TYR A 151 14.97 -6.91 -2.01
N GLU A 152 15.59 -5.75 -1.83
CA GLU A 152 16.67 -5.30 -2.71
C GLU A 152 17.83 -6.30 -2.69
N ALA A 153 18.25 -6.73 -1.52
CA ALA A 153 19.30 -7.76 -1.36
C ALA A 153 18.92 -9.10 -2.00
N ALA A 154 17.66 -9.54 -1.84
CA ALA A 154 17.17 -10.77 -2.45
C ALA A 154 17.14 -10.68 -3.99
N ASN A 155 16.73 -9.54 -4.53
CA ASN A 155 16.70 -9.29 -5.98
C ASN A 155 18.10 -9.19 -6.59
N ALA A 156 19.08 -8.66 -5.87
CA ALA A 156 20.47 -8.60 -6.32
C ALA A 156 21.10 -10.01 -6.49
N LEU A 157 20.59 -10.98 -5.72
CA LEU A 157 21.03 -12.39 -5.79
C LEU A 157 20.25 -13.20 -6.83
N ALA A 158 19.04 -12.76 -7.18
CA ALA A 158 18.20 -13.43 -8.18
C ALA A 158 18.72 -13.13 -9.59
N LYS A 159 18.99 -14.17 -10.40
CA LYS A 159 19.26 -13.96 -11.82
C LYS A 159 18.02 -13.32 -12.47
N PRO A 160 18.18 -12.28 -13.30
CA PRO A 160 17.04 -11.65 -13.97
C PRO A 160 16.29 -12.70 -14.79
N ALA A 161 15.04 -12.93 -14.47
CA ALA A 161 14.18 -13.79 -15.27
C ALA A 161 13.98 -13.11 -16.64
N LYS A 162 14.48 -13.73 -17.70
CA LYS A 162 14.18 -13.32 -19.07
C LYS A 162 12.71 -13.65 -19.33
N VAL A 163 11.84 -12.66 -19.22
CA VAL A 163 10.47 -12.77 -19.72
C VAL A 163 10.52 -12.50 -21.23
N ASN A 164 10.07 -13.47 -22.01
CA ASN A 164 10.06 -13.43 -23.47
C ASN A 164 9.39 -12.15 -24.00
N GLY A 165 10.14 -11.34 -24.72
CA GLY A 165 9.66 -10.42 -25.75
C GLY A 165 9.32 -8.97 -25.35
N THR A 166 9.32 -8.59 -24.09
CA THR A 166 9.19 -7.18 -23.68
C THR A 166 10.37 -6.81 -22.80
N GLY A 167 11.22 -5.91 -23.26
CA GLY A 167 12.50 -5.54 -22.65
C GLY A 167 12.39 -4.79 -21.33
N GLY A 168 11.72 -5.35 -20.34
CA GLY A 168 11.66 -4.88 -18.97
C GLY A 168 11.99 -6.01 -18.02
N ASN A 169 12.94 -5.81 -17.11
CA ASN A 169 13.10 -6.65 -15.94
C ASN A 169 11.82 -6.49 -15.10
N PHE A 170 10.84 -7.38 -15.28
CA PHE A 170 9.72 -7.46 -14.37
C PHE A 170 10.22 -8.09 -13.07
N GLU A 171 10.48 -7.24 -12.10
CA GLU A 171 10.61 -7.69 -10.72
C GLU A 171 9.26 -8.31 -10.32
N SER A 172 9.27 -9.58 -10.01
CA SER A 172 8.11 -10.31 -9.51
C SER A 172 8.29 -10.55 -8.02
N GLY A 173 7.19 -10.52 -7.27
CA GLY A 173 7.18 -10.86 -5.86
C GLY A 173 6.72 -9.72 -4.97
N GLU A 174 6.56 -10.05 -3.71
CA GLU A 174 5.98 -9.18 -2.69
C GLU A 174 6.76 -7.87 -2.51
N GLY A 175 8.08 -7.90 -2.66
CA GLY A 175 8.95 -6.72 -2.57
C GLY A 175 8.64 -5.67 -3.62
N TYR A 176 8.36 -6.10 -4.85
CA TYR A 176 7.88 -5.19 -5.90
C TYR A 176 6.59 -4.49 -5.47
N TYR A 177 5.61 -5.24 -4.95
CA TYR A 177 4.32 -4.69 -4.55
C TYR A 177 4.42 -3.80 -3.31
N LEU A 178 5.35 -4.07 -2.39
CA LEU A 178 5.64 -3.18 -1.27
C LEU A 178 6.25 -1.85 -1.77
N SER A 179 7.30 -1.90 -2.58
CA SER A 179 7.94 -0.73 -3.17
C SER A 179 6.94 0.11 -3.99
N MET A 180 6.06 -0.55 -4.75
CA MET A 180 5.02 0.13 -5.53
C MET A 180 4.00 0.87 -4.67
N VAL A 181 3.54 0.29 -3.56
CA VAL A 181 2.58 0.97 -2.68
C VAL A 181 3.24 2.10 -1.89
N VAL A 182 4.49 1.94 -1.45
CA VAL A 182 5.25 3.02 -0.81
C VAL A 182 5.43 4.21 -1.76
N ALA A 183 5.86 3.95 -3.00
CA ALA A 183 5.98 4.98 -4.02
C ALA A 183 4.63 5.64 -4.34
N TRP A 184 3.53 4.88 -4.34
CA TRP A 184 2.19 5.41 -4.57
C TRP A 184 1.75 6.31 -3.42
N CYS A 185 1.97 5.90 -2.17
CA CYS A 185 1.68 6.74 -1.01
C CYS A 185 2.42 8.08 -1.09
N TRP A 186 3.73 8.05 -1.33
CA TRP A 186 4.52 9.28 -1.51
C TRP A 186 3.98 10.16 -2.64
N THR A 187 3.52 9.58 -3.76
CA THR A 187 2.92 10.33 -4.88
C THR A 187 1.65 11.06 -4.44
N VAL A 188 0.76 10.38 -3.69
CA VAL A 188 -0.49 10.99 -3.20
C VAL A 188 -0.20 12.15 -2.25
N PHE A 189 0.76 11.99 -1.34
CA PHE A 189 1.16 13.06 -0.41
C PHE A 189 1.95 14.16 -1.11
N TYR A 190 2.69 13.87 -2.17
CA TYR A 190 3.35 14.86 -3.01
C TYR A 190 2.35 15.84 -3.64
N VAL A 191 1.17 15.38 -4.02
CA VAL A 191 0.09 16.27 -4.52
C VAL A 191 -0.37 17.26 -3.46
N LEU A 192 -0.33 16.88 -2.18
CA LEU A 192 -0.78 17.75 -1.08
C LEU A 192 0.24 18.85 -0.73
N ASP A 193 1.53 18.51 -0.75
CA ASP A 193 2.61 19.43 -0.42
C ASP A 193 3.90 18.97 -1.13
N PRO A 194 4.11 19.43 -2.38
CA PRO A 194 5.24 19.00 -3.20
C PRO A 194 6.60 19.33 -2.57
N GLU A 195 6.76 20.53 -2.00
CA GLU A 195 8.02 20.99 -1.44
C GLU A 195 8.41 20.15 -0.21
N HIS A 196 7.49 20.00 0.74
CA HIS A 196 7.72 19.24 1.96
C HIS A 196 8.04 17.77 1.66
N VAL A 197 7.24 17.13 0.79
CA VAL A 197 7.41 15.71 0.47
C VAL A 197 8.68 15.47 -0.34
N ARG A 198 9.05 16.38 -1.29
CA ARG A 198 10.28 16.30 -2.04
C ARG A 198 11.51 16.34 -1.12
N ALA A 199 11.56 17.30 -0.21
CA ALA A 199 12.66 17.43 0.74
C ALA A 199 12.84 16.13 1.57
N ARG A 200 11.74 15.52 2.05
CA ARG A 200 11.79 14.26 2.80
C ARG A 200 12.27 13.09 1.94
N VAL A 201 11.73 12.93 0.75
CA VAL A 201 12.12 11.85 -0.17
C VAL A 201 13.60 11.93 -0.52
N VAL A 202 14.11 13.13 -0.83
CA VAL A 202 15.52 13.36 -1.14
C VAL A 202 16.40 13.03 0.07
N ALA A 203 16.03 13.49 1.26
CA ALA A 203 16.75 13.18 2.50
C ALA A 203 16.79 11.67 2.78
N LEU A 204 15.64 10.98 2.71
CA LEU A 204 15.56 9.53 2.91
C LEU A 204 16.38 8.73 1.90
N THR A 205 16.39 9.18 0.64
CA THR A 205 17.21 8.57 -0.41
C THR A 205 18.69 8.75 -0.10
N LYS A 206 19.12 9.96 0.29
CA LYS A 206 20.50 10.28 0.68
C LYS A 206 20.96 9.47 1.91
N GLU A 207 20.09 9.27 2.87
CA GLU A 207 20.33 8.47 4.09
C GLU A 207 20.26 6.94 3.84
N ASN A 208 20.01 6.53 2.61
CA ASN A 208 19.77 5.12 2.24
C ASN A 208 18.64 4.45 3.06
N ARG A 209 17.60 5.22 3.38
CA ARG A 209 16.38 4.77 4.07
C ARG A 209 15.22 4.55 3.10
N LEU A 210 15.25 5.19 1.93
CA LEU A 210 14.42 4.90 0.78
C LEU A 210 15.32 4.36 -0.33
N ASP A 211 15.10 3.11 -0.71
CA ASP A 211 15.91 2.46 -1.74
C ASP A 211 15.77 3.13 -3.12
N ALA A 212 16.80 2.97 -3.95
CA ALA A 212 16.88 3.62 -5.26
C ALA A 212 15.70 3.26 -6.17
N GLN A 213 15.24 2.00 -6.14
CA GLN A 213 14.14 1.54 -6.98
C GLN A 213 12.81 2.18 -6.56
N THR A 214 12.54 2.27 -5.27
CA THR A 214 11.33 2.95 -4.75
C THR A 214 11.35 4.43 -5.07
N ALA A 215 12.50 5.11 -4.93
CA ALA A 215 12.65 6.51 -5.30
C ALA A 215 12.40 6.74 -6.82
N LEU A 216 12.92 5.89 -7.69
CA LEU A 216 12.69 5.96 -9.14
C LEU A 216 11.24 5.64 -9.52
N ARG A 217 10.58 4.71 -8.84
CA ARG A 217 9.14 4.44 -9.01
C ARG A 217 8.28 5.62 -8.62
N LEU A 218 8.64 6.31 -7.53
CA LEU A 218 7.97 7.56 -7.15
C LEU A 218 8.10 8.61 -8.27
N VAL A 219 9.32 8.85 -8.77
CA VAL A 219 9.55 9.78 -9.89
C VAL A 219 8.70 9.44 -11.10
N SER A 220 8.58 8.14 -11.44
CA SER A 220 7.75 7.69 -12.54
C SER A 220 6.26 7.96 -12.29
N LYS A 221 5.75 7.66 -11.09
CA LYS A 221 4.34 7.89 -10.74
C LYS A 221 4.00 9.39 -10.69
N VAL A 222 4.91 10.22 -10.19
CA VAL A 222 4.75 11.68 -10.17
C VAL A 222 4.73 12.23 -11.59
N ARG A 223 5.59 11.74 -12.50
CA ARG A 223 5.59 12.10 -13.92
C ARG A 223 4.22 11.86 -14.57
N ASP A 224 3.58 10.74 -14.25
CA ASP A 224 2.32 10.32 -14.87
C ASP A 224 1.09 11.00 -14.20
N SER A 225 1.29 11.75 -13.13
CA SER A 225 0.22 12.48 -12.42
C SER A 225 -0.22 13.73 -13.18
N LEU A 226 -1.53 13.90 -13.31
CA LEU A 226 -2.12 15.12 -13.90
C LEU A 226 -2.30 16.25 -12.87
N ALA A 227 -2.14 15.95 -11.58
CA ALA A 227 -2.35 16.91 -10.50
C ALA A 227 -1.07 17.66 -10.08
N ILE A 228 0.07 17.36 -10.71
CA ILE A 228 1.38 17.94 -10.37
C ILE A 228 1.88 18.71 -11.59
N SER A 229 2.42 19.93 -11.36
CA SER A 229 2.98 20.76 -12.43
C SER A 229 4.23 20.12 -13.06
N ASP A 230 4.52 20.46 -14.31
CA ASP A 230 5.69 19.93 -14.99
C ASP A 230 7.01 20.41 -14.37
N GLU A 231 7.01 21.60 -13.76
CA GLU A 231 8.14 22.14 -13.00
C GLU A 231 8.44 21.28 -11.77
N GLU A 232 7.42 20.96 -10.97
CA GLU A 232 7.57 20.10 -9.80
C GLU A 232 7.99 18.67 -10.16
N LYS A 233 7.47 18.13 -11.27
CA LYS A 233 7.92 16.84 -11.82
C LYS A 233 9.40 16.86 -12.20
N ALA A 234 9.84 17.95 -12.84
CA ALA A 234 11.23 18.12 -13.26
C ALA A 234 12.17 18.27 -12.06
N LEU A 235 11.77 19.05 -11.04
CA LEU A 235 12.53 19.25 -9.81
C LEU A 235 12.73 17.92 -9.07
N LEU A 236 11.66 17.18 -8.77
CA LEU A 236 11.76 15.90 -8.09
C LEU A 236 12.68 14.94 -8.86
N ARG A 237 12.49 14.84 -10.18
CA ARG A 237 13.31 13.97 -11.03
C ARG A 237 14.78 14.34 -10.97
N GLN A 238 15.10 15.64 -11.00
CA GLN A 238 16.48 16.14 -10.98
C GLN A 238 17.12 15.85 -9.63
N GLU A 239 16.49 16.25 -8.53
CA GLU A 239 17.04 16.08 -7.19
C GLU A 239 17.25 14.61 -6.82
N VAL A 240 16.28 13.71 -7.13
CA VAL A 240 16.44 12.25 -6.89
C VAL A 240 17.59 11.68 -7.72
N LYS A 241 17.72 12.05 -9.01
CA LYS A 241 18.81 11.58 -9.87
C LYS A 241 20.18 12.05 -9.38
N ASP A 242 20.30 13.31 -8.96
CA ASP A 242 21.56 13.84 -8.49
C ASP A 242 21.96 13.20 -7.17
N THR A 243 20.99 12.97 -6.27
CA THR A 243 21.22 12.22 -5.03
C THR A 243 21.74 10.80 -5.31
N LEU A 244 21.11 10.07 -6.21
CA LEU A 244 21.53 8.71 -6.56
C LEU A 244 22.91 8.68 -7.23
N LYS A 245 23.24 9.67 -8.06
CA LYS A 245 24.60 9.79 -8.64
C LYS A 245 25.65 10.07 -7.57
N ALA A 246 25.35 10.93 -6.59
CA ALA A 246 26.26 11.22 -5.49
C ALA A 246 26.54 9.98 -4.65
N ILE A 247 25.50 9.21 -4.30
CA ILE A 247 25.65 7.92 -3.58
C ILE A 247 26.55 6.95 -4.36
N ALA A 248 26.30 6.80 -5.66
CA ALA A 248 27.09 5.90 -6.50
C ALA A 248 28.56 6.33 -6.60
N ALA A 249 28.85 7.62 -6.64
CA ALA A 249 30.22 8.15 -6.63
C ALA A 249 30.94 7.85 -5.29
N GLU A 250 30.27 8.08 -4.16
CA GLU A 250 30.82 7.77 -2.83
C GLU A 250 31.10 6.28 -2.61
N GLU A 251 30.33 5.39 -3.23
CA GLU A 251 30.57 3.94 -3.18
C GLU A 251 31.77 3.50 -4.02
N LEU A 252 32.03 4.19 -5.13
CA LEU A 252 33.21 3.94 -5.98
C LEU A 252 34.50 4.39 -5.29
N ASP A 253 34.47 5.50 -4.58
CA ASP A 253 35.65 6.04 -3.87
C ASP A 253 36.05 5.21 -2.65
N LYS A 254 35.15 4.33 -2.15
CA LYS A 254 35.41 3.43 -1.01
C LYS A 254 36.01 2.06 -1.41
N LYS A 255 36.10 1.78 -2.70
CA LYS A 255 36.62 0.51 -3.25
C LYS A 255 38.03 0.68 -3.76
#